data_3a065d140c820cebfb91d156ec0fb995
#
_entry.id   3a065d140c820cebfb91d156ec0fb995
#
_cell.length_a   1.000
_cell.length_b   1.000
_cell.length_c   1.000
_cell.angle_alpha   90.00
_cell.angle_beta   90.00
_cell.angle_gamma   90.00
#
_symmetry.space_group_name_H-M   'P 1'
#
loop_
_entity.id
_entity.type
_entity.pdbx_description
1 polymer ?
#
loop_
_entity_poly.entity_id
_entity_poly.type
_entity_poly.pdbx_seq_one_letter_code
_entity_poly.pdbx_strand_id
1 'polypeptide(L)'
;CSGQSNMEMPMGGFDRQPVRGTNDIIAKAKPSTPIRMYTTDSKDGRWVRQFSKTPVEDCQGEWLENTPVNVSHISAVSYYFARYIQEVLEVPVGIVVSTWGGSKIEAWMSRESIKPFSSIDLSILDNDAEVKNPTATPCVLYNGKIAPLTNFAVRGFLWYQGESNRDNADLYQSLMPAFVADLRAKWGRGELPFYFVQIAPFDYEGADGTSAARLREVQLQNMKDIPNSGMVTTMDVGHPVFIHPVDRKSVV
;
A
#
# COMPACT_ATOMS: atom_id res chain seq x y z
N CYS A 1 5.17 -3.84 0.82
CA CYS A 1 3.92 -3.34 1.39
C CYS A 1 3.65 -1.96 0.81
N SER A 2 2.53 -1.79 0.09
CA SER A 2 2.23 -0.52 -0.58
C SER A 2 0.72 -0.24 -0.60
N GLY A 3 0.33 0.99 -0.92
CA GLY A 3 -1.05 1.44 -0.97
C GLY A 3 -1.24 2.87 -0.48
N GLN A 4 -2.45 3.15 0.00
CA GLN A 4 -2.81 4.48 0.49
C GLN A 4 -2.89 4.56 2.03
N SER A 5 -3.61 5.53 2.57
CA SER A 5 -3.63 5.85 4.01
C SER A 5 -3.91 4.69 4.95
N ASN A 6 -4.72 3.72 4.53
CA ASN A 6 -4.99 2.52 5.34
C ASN A 6 -3.77 1.57 5.42
N MET A 7 -2.90 1.54 4.41
CA MET A 7 -1.59 0.88 4.51
C MET A 7 -0.57 1.78 5.22
N GLU A 8 -0.63 3.09 5.01
CA GLU A 8 0.30 4.07 5.60
C GLU A 8 0.15 4.18 7.13
N MET A 9 -1.05 3.98 7.68
CA MET A 9 -1.35 4.18 9.10
C MET A 9 -0.34 3.48 10.00
N PRO A 10 0.41 4.22 10.83
CA PRO A 10 1.47 3.64 11.64
C PRO A 10 0.92 2.89 12.86
N MET A 11 1.76 2.08 13.50
CA MET A 11 1.43 1.37 14.74
C MET A 11 0.98 2.32 15.86
N GLY A 12 1.53 3.52 15.93
CA GLY A 12 1.11 4.58 16.87
C GLY A 12 -0.22 5.23 16.52
N GLY A 13 -0.76 4.96 15.33
CA GLY A 13 -1.97 5.63 14.82
C GLY A 13 -1.69 6.97 14.17
N PHE A 14 -2.72 7.54 13.55
CA PHE A 14 -2.74 8.94 13.13
C PHE A 14 -3.24 9.83 14.28
N ASP A 15 -3.12 11.16 14.12
CA ASP A 15 -3.65 12.07 15.12
C ASP A 15 -5.15 11.80 15.38
N ARG A 16 -5.51 11.59 16.66
CA ARG A 16 -6.86 11.24 17.12
C ARG A 16 -7.46 9.94 16.54
N GLN A 17 -6.66 9.13 15.88
CA GLN A 17 -7.06 7.84 15.32
C GLN A 17 -6.07 6.75 15.77
N PRO A 18 -6.23 6.22 17.00
CA PRO A 18 -5.32 5.20 17.53
C PRO A 18 -5.52 3.86 16.83
N VAL A 19 -4.49 3.02 16.85
CA VAL A 19 -4.61 1.59 16.51
C VAL A 19 -4.81 0.79 17.79
N ARG A 20 -5.78 -0.12 17.78
CA ARG A 20 -6.15 -0.91 18.96
C ARG A 20 -5.04 -1.89 19.34
N GLY A 21 -4.68 -1.92 20.63
CA GLY A 21 -3.81 -2.95 21.21
C GLY A 21 -2.33 -2.85 20.81
N THR A 22 -1.88 -1.72 20.29
CA THR A 22 -0.50 -1.54 19.82
C THR A 22 0.49 -1.16 20.91
N ASN A 23 0.06 -0.52 22.00
CA ASN A 23 0.96 0.02 23.02
C ASN A 23 1.89 -1.05 23.62
N ASP A 24 1.35 -2.22 23.98
CA ASP A 24 2.14 -3.34 24.51
C ASP A 24 3.13 -3.91 23.49
N ILE A 25 2.72 -3.94 22.22
CA ILE A 25 3.55 -4.43 21.13
C ILE A 25 4.71 -3.47 20.88
N ILE A 26 4.42 -2.18 20.82
CA ILE A 26 5.43 -1.13 20.68
C ILE A 26 6.41 -1.17 21.86
N ALA A 27 5.91 -1.19 23.09
CA ALA A 27 6.75 -1.19 24.28
C ALA A 27 7.67 -2.43 24.40
N LYS A 28 7.23 -3.58 23.85
CA LYS A 28 8.00 -4.84 23.86
C LYS A 28 8.92 -5.01 22.65
N ALA A 29 8.90 -4.08 21.69
CA ALA A 29 9.79 -4.15 20.53
C ALA A 29 11.26 -4.04 20.96
N LYS A 30 12.11 -4.89 20.39
CA LYS A 30 13.56 -4.93 20.70
C LYS A 30 14.39 -5.33 19.48
N PRO A 31 15.61 -4.80 19.33
CA PRO A 31 16.46 -5.09 18.17
C PRO A 31 16.80 -6.56 17.97
N SER A 32 16.73 -7.37 19.04
CA SER A 32 16.96 -8.82 18.99
C SER A 32 15.82 -9.60 18.32
N THR A 33 14.63 -9.03 18.16
CA THR A 33 13.58 -9.61 17.32
C THR A 33 14.01 -9.46 15.86
N PRO A 34 14.08 -10.56 15.07
CA PRO A 34 14.66 -10.53 13.73
C PRO A 34 13.68 -9.95 12.69
N ILE A 35 13.16 -8.77 12.94
CA ILE A 35 12.35 -7.96 12.01
C ILE A 35 13.16 -6.73 11.65
N ARG A 36 13.24 -6.45 10.34
CA ARG A 36 13.83 -5.22 9.79
C ARG A 36 12.81 -4.53 8.91
N MET A 37 12.78 -3.20 8.97
CA MET A 37 11.77 -2.39 8.32
C MET A 37 12.46 -1.36 7.45
N TYR A 38 12.16 -1.35 6.16
CA TYR A 38 12.55 -0.28 5.25
C TYR A 38 11.33 0.59 4.96
N THR A 39 11.48 1.88 5.00
CA THR A 39 10.41 2.80 4.59
C THR A 39 10.93 3.81 3.58
N THR A 40 10.14 4.06 2.54
CA THR A 40 10.37 5.16 1.60
C THR A 40 9.68 6.45 2.04
N ASP A 41 9.00 6.43 3.18
CA ASP A 41 8.11 7.51 3.64
C ASP A 41 8.75 8.38 4.70
N SER A 42 9.87 7.97 5.25
CA SER A 42 10.68 8.76 6.17
C SER A 42 12.18 8.51 5.98
N LYS A 43 12.98 9.53 6.31
CA LYS A 43 14.43 9.46 6.40
C LYS A 43 14.89 10.40 7.51
N ASP A 44 15.76 9.90 8.39
CA ASP A 44 16.28 10.67 9.54
C ASP A 44 15.13 11.27 10.39
N GLY A 45 14.03 10.51 10.57
CA GLY A 45 12.86 10.95 11.33
C GLY A 45 12.02 12.06 10.66
N ARG A 46 12.22 12.32 9.39
CA ARG A 46 11.46 13.31 8.61
C ARG A 46 10.64 12.62 7.53
N TRP A 47 9.43 13.11 7.29
CA TRP A 47 8.60 12.67 6.18
C TRP A 47 9.27 12.93 4.84
N VAL A 48 9.29 11.91 3.98
CA VAL A 48 9.75 11.98 2.60
C VAL A 48 8.56 11.72 1.68
N ARG A 49 8.33 12.64 0.73
CA ARG A 49 7.25 12.55 -0.25
C ARG A 49 7.84 12.59 -1.66
N GLN A 50 8.53 11.50 -2.03
CA GLN A 50 9.19 11.38 -3.33
C GLN A 50 8.22 10.95 -4.42
N PHE A 51 8.23 11.65 -5.54
CA PHE A 51 7.55 11.30 -6.78
C PHE A 51 8.37 11.80 -7.97
N SER A 52 8.16 11.23 -9.15
CA SER A 52 8.90 11.63 -10.35
C SER A 52 8.12 11.34 -11.63
N LYS A 53 8.29 12.16 -12.67
CA LYS A 53 7.73 11.90 -14.01
C LYS A 53 8.47 10.76 -14.72
N THR A 54 9.70 10.51 -14.37
CA THR A 54 10.55 9.43 -14.90
C THR A 54 11.02 8.53 -13.78
N PRO A 55 11.27 7.23 -14.04
CA PRO A 55 11.84 6.33 -13.05
C PRO A 55 13.15 6.86 -12.48
N VAL A 56 13.26 6.86 -11.16
CA VAL A 56 14.51 7.20 -10.47
C VAL A 56 15.28 5.94 -10.11
N GLU A 57 16.60 6.07 -9.94
CA GLU A 57 17.48 4.94 -9.59
C GLU A 57 17.48 4.65 -8.09
N ASP A 58 17.20 5.65 -7.26
CA ASP A 58 17.19 5.51 -5.80
C ASP A 58 15.99 6.20 -5.17
N CYS A 59 15.46 5.60 -4.11
CA CYS A 59 14.43 6.21 -3.28
C CYS A 59 15.01 6.67 -1.95
N GLN A 60 14.55 7.83 -1.50
CA GLN A 60 14.93 8.35 -0.19
C GLN A 60 14.23 7.53 0.90
N GLY A 61 14.95 6.59 1.48
CA GLY A 61 14.41 5.72 2.52
C GLY A 61 15.51 5.25 3.46
N GLU A 62 15.11 4.53 4.50
CA GLU A 62 16.05 4.02 5.50
C GLU A 62 15.63 2.65 6.03
N TRP A 63 16.62 1.85 6.44
CA TRP A 63 16.41 0.62 7.19
C TRP A 63 16.33 0.90 8.68
N LEU A 64 15.26 0.42 9.30
CA LEU A 64 14.96 0.61 10.70
C LEU A 64 15.08 -0.71 11.47
N GLU A 65 15.68 -0.64 12.65
CA GLU A 65 15.67 -1.74 13.62
C GLU A 65 14.34 -1.82 14.36
N ASN A 66 14.04 -3.00 14.90
CA ASN A 66 12.82 -3.26 15.67
C ASN A 66 12.92 -2.66 17.10
N THR A 67 12.89 -1.34 17.18
CA THR A 67 12.86 -0.57 18.44
C THR A 67 11.46 0.00 18.70
N PRO A 68 11.09 0.32 19.96
CA PRO A 68 9.80 0.95 20.24
C PRO A 68 9.52 2.21 19.41
N VAL A 69 10.52 3.06 19.22
CA VAL A 69 10.39 4.29 18.45
C VAL A 69 10.10 3.95 16.98
N ASN A 70 10.90 3.11 16.36
CA ASN A 70 10.73 2.76 14.94
C ASN A 70 9.43 2.02 14.68
N VAL A 71 9.06 1.08 15.56
CA VAL A 71 7.80 0.33 15.46
C VAL A 71 6.60 1.25 15.58
N SER A 72 6.66 2.29 16.40
CA SER A 72 5.54 3.24 16.52
C SER A 72 5.24 4.00 15.21
N HIS A 73 6.22 4.16 14.34
CA HIS A 73 6.13 4.94 13.10
C HIS A 73 5.95 4.10 11.83
N ILE A 74 6.11 2.79 11.90
CA ILE A 74 5.95 1.91 10.73
C ILE A 74 4.48 1.50 10.53
N SER A 75 4.10 1.22 9.27
CA SER A 75 2.78 0.71 8.90
C SER A 75 2.29 -0.41 9.83
N ALA A 76 1.13 -0.24 10.43
CA ALA A 76 0.57 -1.21 11.36
C ALA A 76 0.25 -2.55 10.67
N VAL A 77 -0.39 -2.51 9.49
CA VAL A 77 -0.71 -3.72 8.71
C VAL A 77 0.58 -4.47 8.34
N SER A 78 1.58 -3.76 7.84
CA SER A 78 2.87 -4.38 7.48
C SER A 78 3.58 -4.99 8.67
N TYR A 79 3.57 -4.32 9.81
CA TYR A 79 4.24 -4.79 11.02
C TYR A 79 3.54 -6.00 11.65
N TYR A 80 2.20 -6.00 11.70
CA TYR A 80 1.45 -7.16 12.18
C TYR A 80 1.71 -8.38 11.30
N PHE A 81 1.72 -8.22 9.98
CA PHE A 81 2.07 -9.29 9.05
C PHE A 81 3.48 -9.82 9.31
N ALA A 82 4.48 -8.93 9.42
CA ALA A 82 5.86 -9.31 9.68
C ALA A 82 6.01 -10.10 11.00
N ARG A 83 5.34 -9.62 12.05
CA ARG A 83 5.32 -10.32 13.33
C ARG A 83 4.72 -11.71 13.24
N TYR A 84 3.56 -11.82 12.59
CA TYR A 84 2.88 -13.09 12.45
C TYR A 84 3.75 -14.10 11.69
N ILE A 85 4.33 -13.70 10.58
CA ILE A 85 5.24 -14.57 9.80
C ILE A 85 6.48 -14.94 10.63
N GLN A 86 7.06 -14.00 11.36
CA GLN A 86 8.24 -14.26 12.18
C GLN A 86 7.90 -15.23 13.32
N GLU A 87 6.78 -15.05 14.00
CA GLU A 87 6.34 -15.91 15.10
C GLU A 87 6.01 -17.34 14.64
N VAL A 88 5.36 -17.49 13.46
CA VAL A 88 4.93 -18.81 12.94
C VAL A 88 6.08 -19.59 12.28
N LEU A 89 6.92 -18.90 11.52
CA LEU A 89 7.97 -19.56 10.74
C LEU A 89 9.35 -19.51 11.42
N GLU A 90 9.50 -18.73 12.49
CA GLU A 90 10.76 -18.53 13.23
C GLU A 90 11.93 -18.06 12.34
N VAL A 91 11.63 -17.31 11.28
CA VAL A 91 12.62 -16.78 10.33
C VAL A 91 12.78 -15.26 10.46
N PRO A 92 13.93 -14.70 10.06
CA PRO A 92 14.06 -13.26 9.91
C PRO A 92 13.11 -12.72 8.85
N VAL A 93 12.46 -11.58 9.14
CA VAL A 93 11.50 -10.94 8.23
C VAL A 93 11.94 -9.51 7.94
N GLY A 94 12.02 -9.17 6.65
CA GLY A 94 12.18 -7.80 6.18
C GLY A 94 10.88 -7.30 5.56
N ILE A 95 10.44 -6.12 5.96
CA ILE A 95 9.33 -5.41 5.29
C ILE A 95 9.83 -4.14 4.63
N VAL A 96 9.36 -3.90 3.41
CA VAL A 96 9.60 -2.67 2.65
C VAL A 96 8.26 -1.95 2.51
N VAL A 97 8.15 -0.77 3.09
CA VAL A 97 6.94 0.04 3.14
C VAL A 97 7.08 1.24 2.21
N SER A 98 6.16 1.36 1.27
CA SER A 98 6.13 2.43 0.27
C SER A 98 4.67 2.85 0.08
N THR A 99 4.25 3.91 0.76
CA THR A 99 2.85 4.30 0.85
C THR A 99 2.64 5.79 0.57
N TRP A 100 1.40 6.17 0.25
CA TRP A 100 0.98 7.57 0.20
C TRP A 100 -0.54 7.68 0.34
N GLY A 101 -1.01 8.30 1.41
CA GLY A 101 -2.44 8.52 1.67
C GLY A 101 -3.15 9.25 0.52
N GLY A 102 -4.40 8.84 0.24
CA GLY A 102 -5.21 9.44 -0.83
C GLY A 102 -4.80 9.10 -2.26
N SER A 103 -3.87 8.16 -2.46
CA SER A 103 -3.38 7.83 -3.80
C SER A 103 -4.31 6.91 -4.57
N LYS A 104 -4.42 7.16 -5.88
CA LYS A 104 -5.06 6.28 -6.86
C LYS A 104 -4.09 5.21 -7.35
N ILE A 105 -4.60 4.05 -7.78
CA ILE A 105 -3.78 2.97 -8.31
C ILE A 105 -2.97 3.42 -9.54
N GLU A 106 -3.51 4.30 -10.37
CA GLU A 106 -2.86 4.83 -11.57
C GLU A 106 -1.50 5.48 -11.26
N ALA A 107 -1.36 6.12 -10.09
CA ALA A 107 -0.10 6.73 -9.68
C ALA A 107 1.01 5.70 -9.39
N TRP A 108 0.62 4.46 -9.03
CA TRP A 108 1.51 3.35 -8.69
C TRP A 108 1.83 2.40 -9.85
N MET A 109 1.26 2.63 -11.04
CA MET A 109 1.48 1.81 -12.22
C MET A 109 2.65 2.33 -13.06
N SER A 110 3.41 1.44 -13.68
CA SER A 110 4.43 1.85 -14.65
C SER A 110 3.78 2.39 -15.92
N ARG A 111 4.52 3.18 -16.69
CA ARG A 111 4.04 3.71 -17.96
C ARG A 111 3.66 2.59 -18.95
N GLU A 112 4.42 1.51 -18.95
CA GLU A 112 4.17 0.36 -19.83
C GLU A 112 2.84 -0.32 -19.49
N SER A 113 2.54 -0.51 -18.21
CA SER A 113 1.33 -1.21 -17.77
C SER A 113 0.07 -0.37 -17.90
N ILE A 114 0.18 0.96 -17.80
CA ILE A 114 -0.98 1.86 -17.86
C ILE A 114 -1.28 2.36 -19.29
N LYS A 115 -0.29 2.40 -20.17
CA LYS A 115 -0.43 2.89 -21.56
C LYS A 115 -1.57 2.26 -22.37
N PRO A 116 -1.92 0.97 -22.20
CA PRO A 116 -3.09 0.40 -22.92
C PRO A 116 -4.44 1.01 -22.54
N PHE A 117 -4.55 1.71 -21.43
CA PHE A 117 -5.78 2.33 -20.94
C PHE A 117 -5.91 3.75 -21.53
N SER A 118 -6.47 3.87 -22.73
CA SER A 118 -6.55 5.13 -23.50
C SER A 118 -7.37 6.25 -22.83
N SER A 119 -8.19 5.91 -21.83
CA SER A 119 -8.93 6.90 -21.04
C SER A 119 -8.06 7.65 -20.02
N ILE A 120 -6.81 7.22 -19.80
CA ILE A 120 -5.88 7.82 -18.86
C ILE A 120 -4.89 8.71 -19.60
N ASP A 121 -4.93 10.01 -19.31
CA ASP A 121 -4.01 10.97 -19.91
C ASP A 121 -2.62 10.86 -19.28
N LEU A 122 -1.61 10.57 -20.10
CA LEU A 122 -0.20 10.46 -19.73
C LEU A 122 0.63 11.67 -20.20
N SER A 123 0.03 12.68 -20.81
CA SER A 123 0.73 13.82 -21.39
C SER A 123 1.57 14.60 -20.38
N ILE A 124 1.16 14.60 -19.10
CA ILE A 124 1.91 15.23 -18.01
C ILE A 124 3.33 14.65 -17.84
N LEU A 125 3.55 13.40 -18.23
CA LEU A 125 4.86 12.75 -18.13
C LEU A 125 5.84 13.24 -19.21
N ASP A 126 5.33 13.81 -20.30
CA ASP A 126 6.10 14.19 -21.50
C ASP A 126 6.27 15.71 -21.67
N ASN A 127 5.80 16.51 -20.73
CA ASN A 127 5.85 17.97 -20.78
C ASN A 127 6.49 18.54 -19.50
N ASP A 128 6.77 19.85 -19.47
CA ASP A 128 7.40 20.55 -18.35
C ASP A 128 6.39 21.02 -17.29
N ALA A 129 5.09 20.69 -17.41
CA ALA A 129 4.09 21.11 -16.43
C ALA A 129 4.38 20.52 -15.05
N GLU A 130 4.15 21.29 -14.01
CA GLU A 130 4.31 20.86 -12.62
C GLU A 130 3.29 19.77 -12.24
N VAL A 131 3.73 18.75 -11.53
CA VAL A 131 2.85 17.74 -10.93
C VAL A 131 2.23 18.30 -9.64
N LYS A 132 1.02 18.84 -9.75
CA LYS A 132 0.31 19.47 -8.61
C LYS A 132 -0.34 18.45 -7.66
N ASN A 133 -0.72 17.29 -8.18
CA ASN A 133 -1.37 16.24 -7.40
C ASN A 133 -0.70 14.88 -7.63
N PRO A 134 0.42 14.59 -6.96
CA PRO A 134 1.15 13.33 -7.15
C PRO A 134 0.30 12.07 -6.86
N THR A 135 -0.66 12.16 -5.95
CA THR A 135 -1.49 11.01 -5.57
C THR A 135 -2.50 10.60 -6.64
N ALA A 136 -2.84 11.50 -7.56
CA ALA A 136 -3.75 11.23 -8.69
C ALA A 136 -3.06 11.27 -10.05
N THR A 137 -1.80 11.69 -10.13
CA THR A 137 -1.04 11.75 -11.39
C THR A 137 -0.50 10.36 -11.73
N PRO A 138 -0.82 9.82 -12.92
CA PRO A 138 -0.37 8.49 -13.32
C PRO A 138 1.15 8.34 -13.28
N CYS A 139 1.63 7.16 -12.89
CA CYS A 139 3.03 6.71 -12.89
C CYS A 139 3.96 7.39 -11.87
N VAL A 140 3.64 8.56 -11.34
CA VAL A 140 4.65 9.35 -10.62
C VAL A 140 5.08 8.76 -9.29
N LEU A 141 4.22 8.01 -8.61
CA LEU A 141 4.58 7.27 -7.40
C LEU A 141 5.31 5.97 -7.76
N TYR A 142 4.92 5.29 -8.83
CA TYR A 142 5.72 4.19 -9.36
C TYR A 142 7.16 4.64 -9.63
N ASN A 143 7.31 5.69 -10.42
CA ASN A 143 8.62 6.21 -10.81
C ASN A 143 9.49 6.63 -9.63
N GLY A 144 8.90 7.29 -8.63
CA GLY A 144 9.64 7.82 -7.48
C GLY A 144 9.86 6.82 -6.35
N LYS A 145 9.01 5.78 -6.22
CA LYS A 145 8.95 4.98 -5.01
C LYS A 145 8.99 3.47 -5.25
N ILE A 146 8.54 2.97 -6.40
CA ILE A 146 8.52 1.54 -6.72
C ILE A 146 9.67 1.16 -7.64
N ALA A 147 9.91 1.93 -8.71
CA ALA A 147 10.95 1.65 -9.68
C ALA A 147 12.33 1.39 -9.05
N PRO A 148 12.83 2.20 -8.10
CA PRO A 148 14.12 1.96 -7.46
C PRO A 148 14.16 0.69 -6.60
N LEU A 149 13.01 0.13 -6.22
CA LEU A 149 12.93 -1.08 -5.39
C LEU A 149 12.93 -2.38 -6.22
N THR A 150 12.76 -2.32 -7.53
CA THR A 150 12.59 -3.51 -8.38
C THR A 150 13.81 -4.45 -8.38
N ASN A 151 15.00 -3.94 -8.08
CA ASN A 151 16.21 -4.73 -7.92
C ASN A 151 16.34 -5.41 -6.54
N PHE A 152 15.45 -5.08 -5.60
CA PHE A 152 15.47 -5.66 -4.26
C PHE A 152 14.61 -6.94 -4.21
N ALA A 153 15.22 -8.06 -3.81
CA ALA A 153 14.51 -9.34 -3.77
C ALA A 153 13.39 -9.35 -2.73
N VAL A 154 12.16 -9.66 -3.16
CA VAL A 154 11.00 -9.80 -2.28
C VAL A 154 10.38 -11.20 -2.37
N ARG A 155 9.59 -11.58 -1.37
CA ARG A 155 8.83 -12.84 -1.33
C ARG A 155 7.38 -12.67 -1.75
N GLY A 156 6.86 -11.45 -1.79
CA GLY A 156 5.48 -11.15 -2.16
C GLY A 156 5.14 -9.70 -1.90
N PHE A 157 3.90 -9.36 -2.19
CA PHE A 157 3.37 -8.01 -2.09
C PHE A 157 2.17 -7.97 -1.16
N LEU A 158 2.09 -6.90 -0.35
CA LEU A 158 0.90 -6.53 0.41
C LEU A 158 0.37 -5.21 -0.12
N TRP A 159 -0.94 -5.15 -0.38
CA TRP A 159 -1.59 -3.99 -0.97
C TRP A 159 -2.84 -3.58 -0.19
N TYR A 160 -2.96 -2.32 0.20
CA TYR A 160 -4.17 -1.79 0.79
C TYR A 160 -4.49 -0.41 0.19
N GLN A 161 -5.35 -0.43 -0.81
CA GLN A 161 -5.72 0.75 -1.59
C GLN A 161 -7.06 0.49 -2.27
N GLY A 162 -7.77 1.55 -2.62
CA GLY A 162 -9.00 1.48 -3.39
C GLY A 162 -9.92 2.66 -3.14
N GLU A 163 -9.91 3.22 -1.96
CA GLU A 163 -10.83 4.29 -1.55
C GLU A 163 -10.79 5.49 -2.51
N SER A 164 -9.61 5.82 -3.05
CA SER A 164 -9.45 6.91 -4.02
C SER A 164 -9.91 6.55 -5.46
N ASN A 165 -10.24 5.28 -5.70
CA ASN A 165 -10.73 4.79 -7.00
C ASN A 165 -12.20 4.37 -6.98
N ARG A 166 -12.92 4.54 -5.86
CA ARG A 166 -14.30 4.03 -5.72
C ARG A 166 -15.26 4.57 -6.78
N ASP A 167 -15.04 5.80 -7.25
CA ASP A 167 -15.91 6.44 -8.24
C ASP A 167 -15.65 5.90 -9.67
N ASN A 168 -14.64 5.04 -9.85
CA ASN A 168 -14.30 4.41 -11.13
C ASN A 168 -13.94 2.93 -10.95
N ALA A 169 -14.83 2.19 -10.31
CA ALA A 169 -14.63 0.78 -9.97
C ALA A 169 -14.45 -0.11 -11.22
N ASP A 170 -15.17 0.18 -12.31
CA ASP A 170 -15.08 -0.60 -13.55
C ASP A 170 -13.69 -0.48 -14.20
N LEU A 171 -13.09 0.70 -14.18
CA LEU A 171 -11.72 0.87 -14.64
C LEU A 171 -10.74 0.15 -13.68
N TYR A 172 -10.95 0.26 -12.37
CA TYR A 172 -10.13 -0.41 -11.36
C TYR A 172 -10.10 -1.92 -11.54
N GLN A 173 -11.21 -2.54 -12.00
CA GLN A 173 -11.27 -3.97 -12.29
C GLN A 173 -10.20 -4.41 -13.29
N SER A 174 -9.88 -3.57 -14.25
CA SER A 174 -8.85 -3.85 -15.26
C SER A 174 -7.46 -3.36 -14.85
N LEU A 175 -7.37 -2.25 -14.11
CA LEU A 175 -6.09 -1.67 -13.68
C LEU A 175 -5.36 -2.57 -12.68
N MET A 176 -6.08 -3.15 -11.72
CA MET A 176 -5.44 -3.93 -10.66
C MET A 176 -4.75 -5.21 -11.17
N PRO A 177 -5.35 -6.04 -12.04
CA PRO A 177 -4.63 -7.16 -12.66
C PRO A 177 -3.42 -6.73 -13.48
N ALA A 178 -3.54 -5.64 -14.25
CA ALA A 178 -2.42 -5.08 -15.01
C ALA A 178 -1.28 -4.59 -14.11
N PHE A 179 -1.61 -3.93 -13.00
CA PHE A 179 -0.65 -3.51 -11.98
C PHE A 179 0.11 -4.70 -11.37
N VAL A 180 -0.60 -5.76 -10.98
CA VAL A 180 0.02 -6.95 -10.38
C VAL A 180 0.91 -7.67 -11.39
N ALA A 181 0.45 -7.81 -12.63
CA ALA A 181 1.24 -8.42 -13.69
C ALA A 181 2.55 -7.63 -13.95
N ASP A 182 2.47 -6.31 -13.96
CA ASP A 182 3.63 -5.43 -14.13
C ASP A 182 4.61 -5.55 -12.97
N LEU A 183 4.15 -5.51 -11.72
CA LEU A 183 4.99 -5.73 -10.55
C LEU A 183 5.76 -7.07 -10.66
N ARG A 184 5.07 -8.16 -10.98
CA ARG A 184 5.69 -9.48 -11.14
C ARG A 184 6.72 -9.51 -12.26
N ALA A 185 6.41 -8.88 -13.40
CA ALA A 185 7.33 -8.75 -14.53
C ALA A 185 8.59 -7.96 -14.15
N LYS A 186 8.44 -6.82 -13.46
CA LYS A 186 9.55 -5.96 -13.03
C LYS A 186 10.46 -6.65 -12.00
N TRP A 187 9.91 -7.49 -11.13
CA TRP A 187 10.72 -8.28 -10.20
C TRP A 187 11.32 -9.54 -10.82
N GLY A 188 10.79 -10.06 -11.94
CA GLY A 188 11.35 -11.19 -12.68
C GLY A 188 11.47 -12.49 -11.88
N ARG A 189 10.60 -12.72 -10.90
CA ARG A 189 10.66 -13.88 -9.98
C ARG A 189 9.40 -14.76 -10.05
N GLY A 190 8.72 -14.76 -11.18
CA GLY A 190 7.51 -15.54 -11.40
C GLY A 190 6.26 -14.93 -10.72
N GLU A 191 5.29 -15.77 -10.45
CA GLU A 191 4.01 -15.36 -9.84
C GLU A 191 4.15 -15.18 -8.32
N LEU A 192 4.87 -14.12 -7.91
CA LEU A 192 4.98 -13.76 -6.50
C LEU A 192 3.59 -13.58 -5.87
N PRO A 193 3.36 -14.04 -4.62
CA PRO A 193 2.11 -13.82 -3.90
C PRO A 193 1.73 -12.34 -3.85
N PHE A 194 0.47 -12.04 -4.08
CA PHE A 194 -0.09 -10.70 -3.97
C PHE A 194 -1.30 -10.74 -3.04
N TYR A 195 -1.15 -10.28 -1.82
CA TYR A 195 -2.22 -10.23 -0.84
C TYR A 195 -2.72 -8.80 -0.68
N PHE A 196 -4.03 -8.64 -0.61
CA PHE A 196 -4.60 -7.30 -0.50
C PHE A 196 -5.79 -7.23 0.44
N VAL A 197 -6.02 -6.02 0.94
CA VAL A 197 -7.13 -5.72 1.84
C VAL A 197 -8.22 -5.03 1.05
N GLN A 198 -9.44 -5.54 1.19
CA GLN A 198 -10.64 -4.89 0.67
C GLN A 198 -10.88 -3.56 1.38
N ILE A 199 -11.33 -2.51 0.68
CA ILE A 199 -11.58 -1.21 1.33
C ILE A 199 -12.56 -1.34 2.48
N ALA A 200 -12.28 -0.61 3.57
CA ALA A 200 -13.09 -0.63 4.77
C ALA A 200 -14.48 -0.03 4.53
N PRO A 201 -15.52 -0.52 5.23
CA PRO A 201 -16.80 0.17 5.27
C PRO A 201 -16.63 1.54 5.93
N PHE A 202 -17.21 2.53 5.29
CA PHE A 202 -17.22 3.92 5.71
C PHE A 202 -18.38 4.62 4.99
N ASP A 203 -18.94 5.66 5.55
CA ASP A 203 -19.99 6.44 4.92
C ASP A 203 -19.42 7.41 3.88
N TYR A 204 -19.05 6.87 2.73
CA TYR A 204 -18.42 7.63 1.63
C TYR A 204 -19.43 8.53 0.89
N GLU A 205 -20.66 8.04 0.72
CA GLU A 205 -21.63 8.62 -0.22
C GLU A 205 -22.99 8.91 0.41
N GLY A 206 -23.16 8.63 1.71
CA GLY A 206 -24.46 8.67 2.38
C GLY A 206 -25.31 7.41 2.10
N ALA A 207 -26.59 7.47 2.49
CA ALA A 207 -27.47 6.29 2.53
C ALA A 207 -27.74 5.64 1.15
N ASP A 208 -27.70 6.43 0.09
CA ASP A 208 -28.07 5.99 -1.27
C ASP A 208 -26.84 5.69 -2.17
N GLY A 209 -25.63 5.82 -1.63
CA GLY A 209 -24.40 5.63 -2.39
C GLY A 209 -24.03 4.16 -2.54
N THR A 210 -23.51 3.79 -3.71
CA THR A 210 -23.14 2.42 -4.06
C THR A 210 -21.71 2.25 -4.58
N SER A 211 -20.97 3.34 -4.81
CA SER A 211 -19.64 3.29 -5.46
C SER A 211 -18.62 2.49 -4.64
N ALA A 212 -18.64 2.62 -3.32
CA ALA A 212 -17.77 1.83 -2.44
C ALA A 212 -18.16 0.33 -2.43
N ALA A 213 -19.46 0.03 -2.48
CA ALA A 213 -19.94 -1.36 -2.59
C ALA A 213 -19.52 -1.99 -3.92
N ARG A 214 -19.63 -1.24 -5.03
CA ARG A 214 -19.18 -1.67 -6.35
C ARG A 214 -17.67 -1.93 -6.37
N LEU A 215 -16.87 -1.06 -5.76
CA LEU A 215 -15.42 -1.28 -5.69
C LEU A 215 -15.08 -2.54 -4.86
N ARG A 216 -15.77 -2.79 -3.74
CA ARG A 216 -15.54 -4.03 -2.97
C ARG A 216 -15.89 -5.29 -3.77
N GLU A 217 -16.94 -5.25 -4.59
CA GLU A 217 -17.28 -6.33 -5.52
C GLU A 217 -16.16 -6.55 -6.54
N VAL A 218 -15.66 -5.47 -7.14
CA VAL A 218 -14.52 -5.51 -8.07
C VAL A 218 -13.26 -6.08 -7.41
N GLN A 219 -12.96 -5.68 -6.18
CA GLN A 219 -11.82 -6.25 -5.45
C GLN A 219 -11.99 -7.77 -5.22
N LEU A 220 -13.22 -8.22 -4.90
CA LEU A 220 -13.50 -9.66 -4.78
C LEU A 220 -13.34 -10.39 -6.12
N GLN A 221 -13.75 -9.78 -7.22
CA GLN A 221 -13.56 -10.36 -8.55
C GLN A 221 -12.06 -10.42 -8.91
N ASN A 222 -11.31 -9.36 -8.65
CA ASN A 222 -9.86 -9.32 -8.88
C ASN A 222 -9.10 -10.41 -8.09
N MET A 223 -9.57 -10.78 -6.90
CA MET A 223 -8.99 -11.93 -6.17
C MET A 223 -9.12 -13.24 -6.96
N LYS A 224 -10.19 -13.41 -7.74
CA LYS A 224 -10.38 -14.60 -8.58
C LYS A 224 -9.57 -14.51 -9.87
N ASP A 225 -9.42 -13.31 -10.43
CA ASP A 225 -8.79 -13.08 -11.74
C ASP A 225 -7.26 -13.01 -11.66
N ILE A 226 -6.70 -12.68 -10.49
CA ILE A 226 -5.26 -12.57 -10.28
C ILE A 226 -4.73 -13.89 -9.69
N PRO A 227 -3.90 -14.65 -10.42
CA PRO A 227 -3.31 -15.89 -9.90
C PRO A 227 -2.46 -15.62 -8.65
N ASN A 228 -2.33 -16.61 -7.77
CA ASN A 228 -1.55 -16.52 -6.54
C ASN A 228 -1.80 -15.22 -5.76
N SER A 229 -3.09 -14.89 -5.58
CA SER A 229 -3.54 -13.75 -4.78
C SER A 229 -4.47 -14.19 -3.66
N GLY A 230 -4.65 -13.30 -2.69
CA GLY A 230 -5.61 -13.47 -1.61
C GLY A 230 -6.11 -12.12 -1.12
N MET A 231 -7.33 -12.09 -0.61
CA MET A 231 -7.96 -10.87 -0.10
C MET A 231 -8.48 -11.08 1.32
N VAL A 232 -8.27 -10.08 2.16
CA VAL A 232 -8.91 -9.98 3.48
C VAL A 232 -10.02 -8.94 3.40
N THR A 233 -11.20 -9.29 3.91
CA THR A 233 -12.32 -8.34 4.08
C THR A 233 -12.20 -7.58 5.41
N THR A 234 -12.72 -6.36 5.44
CA THR A 234 -12.74 -5.51 6.62
C THR A 234 -14.14 -5.10 7.04
N MET A 235 -15.16 -5.82 6.52
CA MET A 235 -16.57 -5.47 6.72
C MET A 235 -17.01 -5.54 8.19
N ASP A 236 -16.40 -6.42 8.97
CA ASP A 236 -16.68 -6.66 10.39
C ASP A 236 -15.82 -5.80 11.34
N VAL A 237 -14.75 -5.19 10.84
CA VAL A 237 -13.80 -4.39 11.64
C VAL A 237 -13.78 -2.91 11.26
N GLY A 238 -14.55 -2.53 10.25
CA GLY A 238 -14.65 -1.14 9.79
C GLY A 238 -15.47 -0.26 10.72
N HIS A 239 -15.54 1.03 10.40
CA HIS A 239 -16.30 2.02 11.17
C HIS A 239 -16.95 3.04 10.24
N PRO A 240 -18.26 3.33 10.38
CA PRO A 240 -18.98 4.20 9.44
C PRO A 240 -18.46 5.65 9.44
N VAL A 241 -17.89 6.12 10.54
CA VAL A 241 -17.44 7.52 10.71
C VAL A 241 -15.91 7.66 10.56
N PHE A 242 -15.14 6.57 10.71
CA PHE A 242 -13.69 6.59 10.60
C PHE A 242 -13.23 5.74 9.41
N ILE A 243 -12.72 6.38 8.36
CA ILE A 243 -12.19 5.72 7.17
C ILE A 243 -10.96 4.85 7.48
N HIS A 244 -10.28 5.12 8.58
CA HIS A 244 -9.14 4.35 9.07
C HIS A 244 -9.58 3.55 10.30
N PRO A 245 -10.05 2.29 10.14
CA PRO A 245 -10.46 1.46 11.27
C PRO A 245 -9.36 1.28 12.30
N VAL A 246 -9.73 1.24 13.58
CA VAL A 246 -8.78 1.08 14.69
C VAL A 246 -8.19 -0.33 14.78
N ASP A 247 -8.88 -1.33 14.22
CA ASP A 247 -8.39 -2.71 14.16
C ASP A 247 -7.52 -2.89 12.91
N ARG A 248 -6.23 -3.16 13.12
CA ARG A 248 -5.25 -3.45 12.08
C ARG A 248 -4.70 -4.86 12.17
N LYS A 249 -4.93 -5.52 13.29
CA LYS A 249 -4.47 -6.90 13.50
C LYS A 249 -5.31 -7.89 12.71
N SER A 250 -6.62 -7.67 12.63
CA SER A 250 -7.57 -8.57 11.95
C SER A 250 -7.52 -8.49 10.42
N VAL A 251 -6.65 -7.64 9.85
CA VAL A 251 -6.45 -7.50 8.39
C VAL A 251 -5.16 -8.13 7.88
N VAL A 252 -4.55 -9.03 8.66
CA VAL A 252 -3.33 -9.78 8.30
C VAL A 252 -3.52 -11.28 8.53
#